data_a97a72e6a1177b0bb20259e6cbd7f916
#
_entry.id   a97a72e6a1177b0bb20259e6cbd7f916
#
_cell.length_a   1.000
_cell.length_b   1.000
_cell.length_c   1.000
_cell.angle_alpha   90.00
_cell.angle_beta   90.00
_cell.angle_gamma   90.00
#
_symmetry.space_group_name_H-M   'P 1'
#
loop_
_entity.id
_entity.type
_entity.pdbx_description
1 polymer ?
#
loop_
_entity_poly.entity_id
_entity_poly.type
_entity_poly.pdbx_seq_one_letter_code
_entity_poly.pdbx_strand_id
1 'polypeptide(L)'
;MVQIRIGFVGDSITHGTGDETLLGWTYRVGQTEAAKGHDVTVYNLGIRADTSALVEARWEVEVMSRLKQEMNCGTVWAIGINDSAHEKTANTDGLRVPLDKSVDRISRMIAAAQTIGPALWVSPTPVIEEMMPIDRLPGVVYDFRNERIQEYGSAFSAKAMEIGVPYLDLFNSLVGDPEWEASLRASDGLHPNADGYVMMAARITAWDAWRNWFDV
;
A
#
# COMPACT_ATOMS: atom_id res chain seq x y z
N MET A 1 24.10 12.29 4.47
CA MET A 1 23.13 12.55 3.37
C MET A 1 23.03 11.30 2.54
N VAL A 2 21.86 10.72 2.42
CA VAL A 2 21.59 9.53 1.58
C VAL A 2 20.96 10.00 0.28
N GLN A 3 21.39 9.46 -0.85
CA GLN A 3 20.69 9.55 -2.13
C GLN A 3 20.03 8.21 -2.39
N ILE A 4 18.69 8.19 -2.58
CA ILE A 4 17.93 6.97 -2.80
C ILE A 4 16.75 7.19 -3.76
N ARG A 5 16.45 6.18 -4.57
CA ARG A 5 15.26 6.10 -5.41
C ARG A 5 14.32 5.03 -4.89
N ILE A 6 13.06 5.40 -4.68
CA ILE A 6 12.08 4.51 -4.05
C ILE A 6 10.88 4.33 -4.97
N GLY A 7 10.59 3.09 -5.32
CA GLY A 7 9.38 2.69 -6.03
C GLY A 7 8.28 2.28 -5.03
N PHE A 8 7.16 2.99 -5.02
CA PHE A 8 6.00 2.66 -4.20
C PHE A 8 4.99 1.91 -5.07
N VAL A 9 4.89 0.60 -4.87
CA VAL A 9 4.05 -0.29 -5.69
C VAL A 9 2.76 -0.59 -4.93
N GLY A 10 1.62 -0.38 -5.59
CA GLY A 10 0.34 -0.65 -4.95
C GLY A 10 -0.87 -0.18 -5.74
N ASP A 11 -1.92 0.10 -5.02
CA ASP A 11 -3.25 0.43 -5.53
C ASP A 11 -3.63 1.91 -5.32
N SER A 12 -4.93 2.18 -5.12
CA SER A 12 -5.45 3.53 -4.92
C SER A 12 -4.95 4.21 -3.63
N ILE A 13 -4.67 3.44 -2.59
CA ILE A 13 -4.11 3.97 -1.34
C ILE A 13 -2.65 4.42 -1.58
N THR A 14 -1.87 3.64 -2.35
CA THR A 14 -0.54 4.05 -2.78
C THR A 14 -0.58 5.27 -3.69
N HIS A 15 -1.55 5.31 -4.61
CA HIS A 15 -1.78 6.46 -5.49
C HIS A 15 -2.05 7.75 -4.71
N GLY A 16 -2.71 7.66 -3.54
CA GLY A 16 -3.15 8.82 -2.75
C GLY A 16 -4.57 9.29 -3.10
N THR A 17 -5.45 8.34 -3.52
CA THR A 17 -6.85 8.66 -3.83
C THR A 17 -7.56 9.18 -2.59
N GLY A 18 -8.33 10.26 -2.73
CA GLY A 18 -9.03 10.93 -1.62
C GLY A 18 -8.26 12.11 -1.00
N ASP A 19 -6.97 12.21 -1.28
CA ASP A 19 -6.15 13.35 -0.84
C ASP A 19 -6.38 14.56 -1.75
N GLU A 20 -6.99 15.59 -1.21
CA GLU A 20 -7.28 16.85 -1.91
C GLU A 20 -6.01 17.62 -2.30
N THR A 21 -4.87 17.32 -1.64
CA THR A 21 -3.57 17.90 -1.97
C THR A 21 -2.81 17.13 -3.03
N LEU A 22 -3.31 15.96 -3.45
CA LEU A 22 -2.72 15.05 -4.45
C LEU A 22 -1.34 14.50 -4.08
N LEU A 23 -0.90 14.58 -2.83
CA LEU A 23 0.39 14.08 -2.37
C LEU A 23 0.36 12.59 -1.98
N GLY A 24 -0.74 12.14 -1.39
CA GLY A 24 -0.80 10.83 -0.76
C GLY A 24 0.26 10.67 0.34
N TRP A 25 0.43 9.47 0.87
CA TRP A 25 1.48 9.19 1.85
C TRP A 25 2.88 9.08 1.20
N THR A 26 2.97 8.67 -0.04
CA THR A 26 4.24 8.38 -0.74
C THR A 26 5.10 9.63 -0.92
N TYR A 27 4.50 10.73 -1.36
CA TYR A 27 5.25 11.99 -1.46
C TYR A 27 5.51 12.63 -0.10
N ARG A 28 4.62 12.45 0.90
CA ARG A 28 4.83 12.95 2.26
C ARG A 28 6.03 12.28 2.95
N VAL A 29 6.23 10.97 2.79
CA VAL A 29 7.44 10.32 3.32
C VAL A 29 8.69 10.84 2.61
N GLY A 30 8.64 11.04 1.29
CA GLY A 30 9.73 11.67 0.54
C GLY A 30 10.05 13.07 1.01
N GLN A 31 9.05 13.92 1.22
CA GLN A 31 9.21 15.28 1.76
C GLN A 31 9.82 15.29 3.17
N THR A 32 9.39 14.34 4.02
CA THR A 32 9.94 14.20 5.38
C THR A 32 11.44 13.90 5.35
N GLU A 33 11.88 13.00 4.47
CA GLU A 33 13.30 12.67 4.37
C GLU A 33 14.10 13.78 3.66
N ALA A 34 13.54 14.42 2.65
CA ALA A 34 14.16 15.57 2.00
C ALA A 34 14.37 16.74 2.99
N ALA A 35 13.42 17.00 3.90
CA ALA A 35 13.56 18.00 4.95
C ALA A 35 14.68 17.69 5.95
N LYS A 36 15.09 16.41 6.07
CA LYS A 36 16.26 15.97 6.85
C LYS A 36 17.58 16.05 6.07
N GLY A 37 17.53 16.52 4.81
CA GLY A 37 18.72 16.70 3.95
C GLY A 37 19.08 15.47 3.11
N HIS A 38 18.19 14.48 2.96
CA HIS A 38 18.39 13.37 2.04
C HIS A 38 17.94 13.73 0.62
N ASP A 39 18.57 13.14 -0.39
CA ASP A 39 18.15 13.24 -1.81
C ASP A 39 17.28 12.05 -2.17
N VAL A 40 15.96 12.24 -2.10
CA VAL A 40 14.97 11.19 -2.30
C VAL A 40 14.21 11.40 -3.60
N THR A 41 14.24 10.39 -4.48
CA THR A 41 13.37 10.34 -5.65
C THR A 41 12.22 9.37 -5.38
N VAL A 42 10.99 9.89 -5.41
CA VAL A 42 9.76 9.12 -5.22
C VAL A 42 9.16 8.73 -6.57
N TYR A 43 8.95 7.45 -6.79
CA TYR A 43 8.18 6.92 -7.91
C TYR A 43 6.91 6.27 -7.38
N ASN A 44 5.79 7.00 -7.45
CA ASN A 44 4.48 6.46 -7.11
C ASN A 44 3.95 5.61 -8.28
N LEU A 45 3.82 4.31 -8.05
CA LEU A 45 3.33 3.30 -9.01
C LEU A 45 1.96 2.73 -8.58
N GLY A 46 1.20 3.52 -7.81
CA GLY A 46 -0.15 3.16 -7.40
C GLY A 46 -1.14 3.32 -8.55
N ILE A 47 -1.96 2.29 -8.81
CA ILE A 47 -3.07 2.36 -9.77
C ILE A 47 -4.38 1.99 -9.06
N ARG A 48 -5.40 2.82 -9.25
CA ARG A 48 -6.70 2.68 -8.58
C ARG A 48 -7.37 1.37 -8.95
N ALA A 49 -7.90 0.69 -7.92
CA ALA A 49 -8.60 -0.59 -7.98
C ALA A 49 -7.72 -1.79 -8.40
N ASP A 50 -6.40 -1.64 -8.50
CA ASP A 50 -5.54 -2.78 -8.78
C ASP A 50 -5.59 -3.84 -7.68
N THR A 51 -5.70 -5.08 -8.12
CA THR A 51 -5.48 -6.28 -7.33
C THR A 51 -4.04 -6.77 -7.50
N SER A 52 -3.62 -7.73 -6.69
CA SER A 52 -2.32 -8.38 -6.86
C SER A 52 -2.10 -8.92 -8.27
N ALA A 53 -3.16 -9.42 -8.92
CA ALA A 53 -3.08 -9.92 -10.30
C ALA A 53 -2.79 -8.82 -11.32
N LEU A 54 -3.38 -7.64 -11.15
CA LEU A 54 -3.14 -6.49 -12.03
C LEU A 54 -1.76 -5.89 -11.80
N VAL A 55 -1.32 -5.80 -10.55
CA VAL A 55 0.05 -5.36 -10.23
C VAL A 55 1.08 -6.33 -10.79
N GLU A 56 0.86 -7.66 -10.68
CA GLU A 56 1.77 -8.67 -11.23
C GLU A 56 2.03 -8.46 -12.73
N ALA A 57 1.02 -8.03 -13.47
CA ALA A 57 1.14 -7.83 -14.92
C ALA A 57 2.00 -6.62 -15.32
N ARG A 58 2.31 -5.68 -14.40
CA ARG A 58 2.96 -4.40 -14.74
C ARG A 58 4.20 -4.03 -13.91
N TRP A 59 4.27 -4.48 -12.66
CA TRP A 59 5.22 -3.98 -11.68
C TRP A 59 6.69 -4.06 -12.15
N GLU A 60 7.07 -5.18 -12.78
CA GLU A 60 8.47 -5.43 -13.14
C GLU A 60 8.96 -4.40 -14.17
N VAL A 61 8.19 -4.20 -15.23
CA VAL A 61 8.53 -3.22 -16.28
C VAL A 61 8.56 -1.80 -15.71
N GLU A 62 7.62 -1.45 -14.83
CA GLU A 62 7.54 -0.13 -14.23
C GLU A 62 8.68 0.14 -13.25
N VAL A 63 9.00 -0.83 -12.40
CA VAL A 63 10.09 -0.73 -11.43
C VAL A 63 11.43 -0.70 -12.15
N MET A 64 11.69 -1.66 -13.05
CA MET A 64 12.97 -1.77 -13.76
C MET A 64 13.28 -0.58 -14.66
N SER A 65 12.27 0.12 -15.17
CA SER A 65 12.50 1.35 -15.94
C SER A 65 12.94 2.54 -15.08
N ARG A 66 12.70 2.52 -13.78
CA ARG A 66 12.96 3.63 -12.83
C ARG A 66 14.10 3.34 -11.87
N LEU A 67 14.17 2.11 -11.38
CA LEU A 67 15.15 1.68 -10.39
C LEU A 67 16.21 0.82 -11.09
N LYS A 68 17.40 1.37 -11.22
CA LYS A 68 18.52 0.67 -11.86
C LYS A 68 19.49 0.16 -10.81
N GLN A 69 20.00 -1.05 -10.99
CA GLN A 69 20.87 -1.74 -10.03
C GLN A 69 22.12 -0.97 -9.61
N GLU A 70 22.62 -0.05 -10.46
CA GLU A 70 23.79 0.78 -10.14
C GLU A 70 23.49 1.91 -9.16
N MET A 71 22.24 2.07 -8.76
CA MET A 71 21.79 3.15 -7.87
C MET A 71 21.34 2.58 -6.53
N ASN A 72 21.44 3.39 -5.47
CA ASN A 72 20.78 3.07 -4.21
C ASN A 72 19.25 3.16 -4.41
N CYS A 73 18.60 2.01 -4.40
CA CYS A 73 17.19 1.86 -4.70
C CYS A 73 16.49 1.00 -3.64
N GLY A 74 15.20 1.24 -3.46
CA GLY A 74 14.34 0.39 -2.64
C GLY A 74 12.91 0.37 -3.16
N THR A 75 12.13 -0.62 -2.74
CA THR A 75 10.70 -0.72 -3.06
C THR A 75 9.85 -0.81 -1.80
N VAL A 76 8.71 -0.13 -1.81
CA VAL A 76 7.70 -0.23 -0.75
C VAL A 76 6.40 -0.72 -1.37
N TRP A 77 5.85 -1.79 -0.82
CA TRP A 77 4.67 -2.48 -1.32
C TRP A 77 3.49 -2.25 -0.38
N ALA A 78 2.43 -1.64 -0.88
CA ALA A 78 1.17 -1.44 -0.15
C ALA A 78 0.01 -1.85 -1.06
N ILE A 79 -0.39 -3.13 -0.98
CA ILE A 79 -1.36 -3.77 -1.85
C ILE A 79 -2.09 -4.88 -1.10
N GLY A 80 -3.27 -5.26 -1.60
CA GLY A 80 -4.03 -6.41 -1.10
C GLY A 80 -5.40 -6.03 -0.55
N ILE A 81 -5.68 -4.75 -0.30
CA ILE A 81 -7.02 -4.33 0.13
C ILE A 81 -8.06 -4.67 -0.94
N ASN A 82 -7.75 -4.45 -2.22
CA ASN A 82 -8.63 -4.81 -3.32
C ASN A 82 -8.80 -6.32 -3.50
N ASP A 83 -7.78 -7.10 -3.14
CA ASP A 83 -7.87 -8.56 -3.17
C ASP A 83 -8.91 -9.08 -2.18
N SER A 84 -8.98 -8.48 -0.98
CA SER A 84 -9.95 -8.82 0.07
C SER A 84 -11.39 -8.38 -0.22
N ALA A 85 -11.61 -7.53 -1.23
CA ALA A 85 -12.93 -7.04 -1.57
C ALA A 85 -13.80 -8.16 -2.14
N HIS A 86 -15.07 -8.16 -1.75
CA HIS A 86 -16.10 -8.92 -2.42
C HIS A 86 -16.65 -8.09 -3.58
N GLU A 87 -16.53 -8.61 -4.80
CA GLU A 87 -17.03 -7.97 -6.01
C GLU A 87 -18.36 -8.56 -6.42
N LYS A 88 -19.32 -7.69 -6.69
CA LYS A 88 -20.60 -8.08 -7.26
C LYS A 88 -20.85 -7.32 -8.54
N THR A 89 -21.08 -8.07 -9.60
CA THR A 89 -21.48 -7.60 -10.93
C THR A 89 -22.66 -8.44 -11.44
N ALA A 90 -23.11 -8.21 -12.66
CA ALA A 90 -24.11 -9.07 -13.30
C ALA A 90 -23.63 -10.54 -13.47
N ASN A 91 -22.31 -10.75 -13.53
CA ASN A 91 -21.69 -12.05 -13.86
C ASN A 91 -20.77 -12.58 -12.75
N THR A 92 -20.45 -11.79 -11.73
CA THR A 92 -19.51 -12.14 -10.66
C THR A 92 -20.16 -11.86 -9.31
N ASP A 93 -20.01 -12.77 -8.38
CA ASP A 93 -20.40 -12.60 -6.97
C ASP A 93 -19.39 -13.38 -6.11
N GLY A 94 -18.33 -12.72 -5.62
CA GLY A 94 -17.25 -13.38 -4.87
C GLY A 94 -16.05 -12.49 -4.56
N LEU A 95 -15.05 -13.06 -3.90
CA LEU A 95 -13.78 -12.38 -3.65
C LEU A 95 -13.05 -12.05 -4.96
N ARG A 96 -12.50 -10.87 -5.06
CA ARG A 96 -11.72 -10.45 -6.23
C ARG A 96 -10.47 -11.29 -6.44
N VAL A 97 -9.78 -11.64 -5.34
CA VAL A 97 -8.65 -12.57 -5.35
C VAL A 97 -8.69 -13.42 -4.08
N PRO A 98 -8.72 -14.75 -4.17
CA PRO A 98 -8.61 -15.62 -3.00
C PRO A 98 -7.33 -15.38 -2.21
N LEU A 99 -7.39 -15.54 -0.88
CA LEU A 99 -6.31 -15.24 0.06
C LEU A 99 -5.00 -15.94 -0.32
N ASP A 100 -5.05 -17.24 -0.60
CA ASP A 100 -3.87 -18.03 -0.98
C ASP A 100 -3.18 -17.49 -2.24
N LYS A 101 -3.96 -17.05 -3.22
CA LYS A 101 -3.45 -16.47 -4.48
C LYS A 101 -2.88 -15.07 -4.26
N SER A 102 -3.50 -14.29 -3.39
CA SER A 102 -3.00 -12.95 -3.01
C SER A 102 -1.64 -13.05 -2.34
N VAL A 103 -1.53 -13.89 -1.30
CA VAL A 103 -0.28 -14.13 -0.56
C VAL A 103 0.84 -14.61 -1.49
N ASP A 104 0.56 -15.64 -2.32
CA ASP A 104 1.53 -16.20 -3.25
C ASP A 104 2.05 -15.15 -4.25
N ARG A 105 1.15 -14.41 -4.88
CA ARG A 105 1.54 -13.39 -5.87
C ARG A 105 2.37 -12.27 -5.25
N ILE A 106 1.86 -11.66 -4.18
CA ILE A 106 2.54 -10.50 -3.59
C ILE A 106 3.92 -10.91 -3.07
N SER A 107 4.02 -12.04 -2.39
CA SER A 107 5.31 -12.51 -1.87
C SER A 107 6.32 -12.81 -2.99
N ARG A 108 5.90 -13.41 -4.11
CA ARG A 108 6.77 -13.66 -5.26
C ARG A 108 7.26 -12.34 -5.89
N MET A 109 6.37 -11.36 -6.05
CA MET A 109 6.75 -10.05 -6.58
C MET A 109 7.76 -9.35 -5.69
N ILE A 110 7.52 -9.32 -4.37
CA ILE A 110 8.43 -8.70 -3.40
C ILE A 110 9.78 -9.43 -3.37
N ALA A 111 9.78 -10.75 -3.34
CA ALA A 111 11.01 -11.55 -3.37
C ALA A 111 11.83 -11.28 -4.66
N ALA A 112 11.17 -11.14 -5.80
CA ALA A 112 11.84 -10.76 -7.04
C ALA A 112 12.40 -9.32 -6.97
N ALA A 113 11.65 -8.38 -6.38
CA ALA A 113 12.09 -6.99 -6.22
C ALA A 113 13.31 -6.84 -5.30
N GLN A 114 13.52 -7.75 -4.34
CA GLN A 114 14.73 -7.76 -3.49
C GLN A 114 16.04 -7.93 -4.28
N THR A 115 15.98 -8.39 -5.52
CA THR A 115 17.16 -8.45 -6.41
C THR A 115 17.59 -7.06 -6.91
N ILE A 116 16.72 -6.06 -6.81
CA ILE A 116 16.96 -4.66 -7.22
C ILE A 116 17.51 -3.87 -6.03
N GLY A 117 16.97 -4.12 -4.84
CA GLY A 117 17.31 -3.43 -3.60
C GLY A 117 16.39 -3.88 -2.46
N PRO A 118 16.55 -3.33 -1.25
CA PRO A 118 15.70 -3.68 -0.14
C PRO A 118 14.22 -3.40 -0.43
N ALA A 119 13.36 -4.25 0.10
CA ALA A 119 11.93 -4.15 -0.01
C ALA A 119 11.27 -4.03 1.37
N LEU A 120 10.23 -3.21 1.47
CA LEU A 120 9.36 -3.08 2.64
C LEU A 120 7.93 -3.41 2.25
N TRP A 121 7.18 -4.03 3.15
CA TRP A 121 5.78 -4.38 2.93
C TRP A 121 4.90 -3.70 3.97
N VAL A 122 3.91 -2.95 3.52
CA VAL A 122 2.95 -2.21 4.35
C VAL A 122 1.59 -2.89 4.22
N SER A 123 0.91 -3.12 5.34
CA SER A 123 -0.41 -3.76 5.36
C SER A 123 -1.47 -2.94 4.63
N PRO A 124 -2.58 -3.57 4.20
CA PRO A 124 -3.84 -2.87 3.98
C PRO A 124 -4.28 -2.08 5.22
N THR A 125 -5.15 -1.09 5.04
CA THR A 125 -5.68 -0.22 6.10
C THR A 125 -7.14 -0.54 6.43
N PRO A 126 -7.63 -0.24 7.65
CA PRO A 126 -9.05 -0.43 7.98
C PRO A 126 -9.95 0.58 7.26
N VAL A 127 -11.22 0.20 7.09
CA VAL A 127 -12.27 0.96 6.39
C VAL A 127 -13.44 1.29 7.33
N ILE A 128 -14.33 2.17 6.89
CA ILE A 128 -15.62 2.44 7.56
C ILE A 128 -16.67 1.51 6.98
N GLU A 129 -16.99 0.43 7.69
CA GLU A 129 -17.90 -0.62 7.19
C GLU A 129 -19.33 -0.14 6.98
N GLU A 130 -19.78 0.88 7.73
CA GLU A 130 -21.11 1.48 7.56
C GLU A 130 -21.25 2.24 6.24
N MET A 131 -20.15 2.59 5.58
CA MET A 131 -20.12 3.23 4.27
C MET A 131 -19.94 2.22 3.13
N MET A 132 -19.87 0.93 3.43
CA MET A 132 -19.78 -0.14 2.44
C MET A 132 -21.16 -0.72 2.14
N PRO A 133 -21.39 -1.27 0.94
CA PRO A 133 -20.46 -1.33 -0.19
C PRO A 133 -20.34 0.00 -0.95
N ILE A 134 -19.30 0.11 -1.77
CA ILE A 134 -19.12 1.25 -2.67
C ILE A 134 -19.45 0.88 -4.12
N ASP A 135 -20.20 1.76 -4.79
CA ASP A 135 -20.47 1.69 -6.24
C ASP A 135 -19.30 2.35 -6.99
N ARG A 136 -18.50 1.56 -7.69
CA ARG A 136 -17.33 2.09 -8.41
C ARG A 136 -17.66 2.50 -9.86
N LEU A 137 -18.48 1.70 -10.51
CA LEU A 137 -18.99 1.87 -11.88
C LEU A 137 -20.44 1.37 -11.90
N PRO A 138 -21.26 1.81 -12.84
CA PRO A 138 -22.61 1.25 -12.97
C PRO A 138 -22.60 -0.26 -13.05
N GLY A 139 -23.22 -0.93 -12.07
CA GLY A 139 -23.30 -2.38 -11.97
C GLY A 139 -22.08 -3.10 -11.43
N VAL A 140 -21.10 -2.37 -10.86
CA VAL A 140 -19.94 -2.95 -10.17
C VAL A 140 -19.88 -2.46 -8.73
N VAL A 141 -20.10 -3.35 -7.80
CA VAL A 141 -20.14 -3.06 -6.36
C VAL A 141 -18.98 -3.76 -5.68
N TYR A 142 -18.25 -3.03 -4.81
CA TYR A 142 -17.19 -3.57 -3.97
C TYR A 142 -17.56 -3.45 -2.50
N ASP A 143 -17.54 -4.59 -1.78
CA ASP A 143 -17.76 -4.66 -0.35
C ASP A 143 -16.46 -5.00 0.38
N PHE A 144 -15.99 -4.08 1.21
CA PHE A 144 -14.81 -4.23 2.05
C PHE A 144 -15.25 -4.48 3.49
N ARG A 145 -14.60 -5.44 4.17
CA ARG A 145 -14.85 -5.77 5.59
C ARG A 145 -13.55 -5.84 6.34
N ASN A 146 -13.50 -5.20 7.51
CA ASN A 146 -12.30 -5.15 8.34
C ASN A 146 -11.82 -6.54 8.77
N GLU A 147 -12.75 -7.46 9.03
CA GLU A 147 -12.39 -8.86 9.33
C GLU A 147 -11.59 -9.51 8.18
N ARG A 148 -12.04 -9.37 6.93
CA ARG A 148 -11.31 -9.90 5.76
C ARG A 148 -9.99 -9.17 5.53
N ILE A 149 -9.99 -7.85 5.65
CA ILE A 149 -8.76 -7.04 5.50
C ILE A 149 -7.72 -7.49 6.53
N GLN A 150 -8.12 -7.72 7.77
CA GLN A 150 -7.25 -8.19 8.84
C GLN A 150 -6.75 -9.62 8.59
N GLU A 151 -7.61 -10.51 8.07
CA GLU A 151 -7.22 -11.88 7.68
C GLU A 151 -6.11 -11.85 6.62
N TYR A 152 -6.28 -11.05 5.56
CA TYR A 152 -5.27 -10.86 4.53
C TYR A 152 -3.99 -10.25 5.09
N GLY A 153 -4.10 -9.18 5.89
CA GLY A 153 -2.96 -8.53 6.54
C GLY A 153 -2.16 -9.48 7.44
N SER A 154 -2.85 -10.34 8.19
CA SER A 154 -2.22 -11.35 9.05
C SER A 154 -1.46 -12.41 8.24
N ALA A 155 -2.03 -12.86 7.14
CA ALA A 155 -1.39 -13.81 6.24
C ALA A 155 -0.17 -13.18 5.52
N PHE A 156 -0.27 -11.91 5.13
CA PHE A 156 0.86 -11.15 4.56
C PHE A 156 1.99 -10.98 5.58
N SER A 157 1.68 -10.66 6.83
CA SER A 157 2.66 -10.53 7.92
C SER A 157 3.42 -11.85 8.13
N ALA A 158 2.70 -12.97 8.21
CA ALA A 158 3.31 -14.30 8.37
C ALA A 158 4.23 -14.62 7.17
N LYS A 159 3.80 -14.32 5.95
CA LYS A 159 4.57 -14.56 4.73
C LYS A 159 5.77 -13.63 4.61
N ALA A 160 5.64 -12.38 5.01
CA ALA A 160 6.73 -11.41 5.04
C ALA A 160 7.86 -11.88 5.96
N MET A 161 7.51 -12.41 7.14
CA MET A 161 8.47 -13.02 8.07
C MET A 161 9.19 -14.22 7.44
N GLU A 162 8.45 -15.10 6.73
CA GLU A 162 9.01 -16.27 6.05
C GLU A 162 10.05 -15.90 4.98
N ILE A 163 9.79 -14.84 4.20
CA ILE A 163 10.69 -14.39 3.13
C ILE A 163 11.70 -13.30 3.56
N GLY A 164 11.75 -12.97 4.85
CA GLY A 164 12.70 -12.01 5.43
C GLY A 164 12.47 -10.57 4.98
N VAL A 165 11.22 -10.17 4.74
CA VAL A 165 10.83 -8.79 4.38
C VAL A 165 10.23 -8.10 5.58
N PRO A 166 10.71 -6.90 5.96
CA PRO A 166 10.08 -6.11 7.02
C PRO A 166 8.62 -5.77 6.66
N TYR A 167 7.72 -5.95 7.63
CA TYR A 167 6.29 -5.71 7.47
C TYR A 167 5.79 -4.67 8.47
N LEU A 168 5.11 -3.64 8.01
CA LEU A 168 4.46 -2.64 8.84
C LEU A 168 2.97 -2.90 8.91
N ASP A 169 2.47 -3.21 10.09
CA ASP A 169 1.04 -3.41 10.34
C ASP A 169 0.34 -2.07 10.61
N LEU A 170 -0.11 -1.42 9.54
CA LEU A 170 -0.94 -0.22 9.65
C LEU A 170 -2.37 -0.54 10.08
N PHE A 171 -2.90 -1.72 9.75
CA PHE A 171 -4.28 -2.07 10.11
C PHE A 171 -4.47 -1.99 11.63
N ASN A 172 -3.67 -2.74 12.38
CA ASN A 172 -3.79 -2.76 13.84
C ASN A 172 -3.41 -1.43 14.51
N SER A 173 -2.59 -0.60 13.85
CA SER A 173 -2.23 0.72 14.36
C SER A 173 -3.25 1.83 14.08
N LEU A 174 -4.23 1.55 13.19
CA LEU A 174 -5.23 2.54 12.73
C LEU A 174 -6.66 2.15 13.07
N VAL A 175 -6.95 0.86 13.25
CA VAL A 175 -8.30 0.39 13.59
C VAL A 175 -8.75 0.98 14.92
N GLY A 176 -9.93 1.62 14.93
CA GLY A 176 -10.47 2.29 16.12
C GLY A 176 -9.79 3.64 16.46
N ASP A 177 -8.86 4.12 15.64
CA ASP A 177 -8.29 5.45 15.78
C ASP A 177 -9.31 6.50 15.27
N PRO A 178 -9.81 7.40 16.14
CA PRO A 178 -10.88 8.33 15.76
C PRO A 178 -10.46 9.35 14.69
N GLU A 179 -9.17 9.72 14.62
CA GLU A 179 -8.67 10.64 13.59
C GLU A 179 -8.59 9.93 12.23
N TRP A 180 -8.19 8.65 12.23
CA TRP A 180 -8.24 7.82 11.04
C TRP A 180 -9.66 7.65 10.51
N GLU A 181 -10.60 7.27 11.39
CA GLU A 181 -12.02 7.14 11.02
C GLU A 181 -12.60 8.46 10.49
N ALA A 182 -12.29 9.59 11.14
CA ALA A 182 -12.73 10.90 10.66
C ALA A 182 -12.20 11.20 9.24
N SER A 183 -10.95 10.84 8.96
CA SER A 183 -10.34 11.04 7.65
C SER A 183 -11.01 10.21 6.55
N LEU A 184 -11.43 8.97 6.87
CA LEU A 184 -12.16 8.11 5.95
C LEU A 184 -13.60 8.58 5.72
N ARG A 185 -14.30 9.02 6.79
CA ARG A 185 -15.68 9.56 6.71
C ARG A 185 -15.75 10.87 5.93
N ALA A 186 -14.65 11.63 5.87
CA ALA A 186 -14.54 12.82 5.04
C ALA A 186 -14.44 12.53 3.53
N SER A 187 -14.27 11.25 3.16
CA SER A 187 -14.17 10.77 1.79
C SER A 187 -15.21 9.67 1.52
N ASP A 188 -14.81 8.51 1.05
CA ASP A 188 -15.70 7.41 0.65
C ASP A 188 -15.69 6.20 1.61
N GLY A 189 -15.12 6.34 2.78
CA GLY A 189 -15.01 5.28 3.79
C GLY A 189 -13.90 4.27 3.55
N LEU A 190 -13.25 4.31 2.37
CA LEU A 190 -12.12 3.47 1.97
C LEU A 190 -10.82 4.28 1.85
N HIS A 191 -10.90 5.42 1.20
CA HIS A 191 -9.75 6.28 0.92
C HIS A 191 -9.72 7.43 1.93
N PRO A 192 -8.62 7.64 2.67
CA PRO A 192 -8.54 8.77 3.58
C PRO A 192 -8.35 10.09 2.82
N ASN A 193 -8.69 11.20 3.49
CA ASN A 193 -8.31 12.54 3.07
C ASN A 193 -6.82 12.82 3.36
N ALA A 194 -6.36 14.07 3.18
CA ALA A 194 -4.98 14.48 3.45
C ALA A 194 -4.51 14.15 4.86
N ASP A 195 -5.36 14.32 5.89
CA ASP A 195 -4.99 14.06 7.29
C ASP A 195 -4.69 12.59 7.53
N GLY A 196 -5.50 11.67 6.98
CA GLY A 196 -5.23 10.25 7.09
C GLY A 196 -3.94 9.82 6.38
N TYR A 197 -3.63 10.44 5.24
CA TYR A 197 -2.34 10.20 4.58
C TYR A 197 -1.14 10.77 5.34
N VAL A 198 -1.32 11.86 6.09
CA VAL A 198 -0.31 12.35 7.06
C VAL A 198 -0.08 11.31 8.16
N MET A 199 -1.16 10.71 8.70
CA MET A 199 -1.05 9.66 9.72
C MET A 199 -0.29 8.43 9.21
N MET A 200 -0.56 7.98 7.98
CA MET A 200 0.19 6.88 7.35
C MET A 200 1.67 7.24 7.19
N ALA A 201 1.96 8.41 6.64
CA ALA A 201 3.33 8.86 6.42
C ALA A 201 4.13 8.96 7.74
N ALA A 202 3.50 9.45 8.81
CA ALA A 202 4.12 9.54 10.13
C ALA A 202 4.50 8.15 10.68
N ARG A 203 3.61 7.14 10.56
CA ARG A 203 3.89 5.77 10.99
C ARG A 203 5.03 5.13 10.19
N ILE A 204 5.04 5.34 8.87
CA ILE A 204 6.08 4.80 7.99
C ILE A 204 7.44 5.46 8.28
N THR A 205 7.49 6.78 8.43
CA THR A 205 8.76 7.49 8.69
C THR A 205 9.33 7.25 10.09
N ALA A 206 8.49 6.81 11.04
CA ALA A 206 8.90 6.40 12.38
C ALA A 206 9.33 4.92 12.46
N TRP A 207 9.05 4.12 11.44
CA TRP A 207 9.34 2.69 11.42
C TRP A 207 10.84 2.40 11.27
N ASP A 208 11.42 1.58 12.16
CA ASP A 208 12.86 1.27 12.17
C ASP A 208 13.35 0.74 10.82
N ALA A 209 12.58 -0.15 10.15
CA ALA A 209 12.98 -0.68 8.86
C ALA A 209 13.05 0.39 7.77
N TRP A 210 12.19 1.41 7.81
CA TRP A 210 12.29 2.59 6.96
C TRP A 210 13.51 3.43 7.35
N ARG A 211 13.73 3.67 8.66
CA ARG A 211 14.87 4.45 9.16
C ARG A 211 16.20 3.86 8.73
N ASN A 212 16.34 2.54 8.72
CA ASN A 212 17.55 1.84 8.30
C ASN A 212 18.00 2.16 6.86
N TRP A 213 17.13 2.74 6.02
CA TRP A 213 17.52 3.21 4.69
C TRP A 213 18.24 4.56 4.71
N PHE A 214 18.11 5.33 5.79
CA PHE A 214 18.58 6.71 5.92
C PHE A 214 19.60 6.93 7.03
N ASP A 215 19.63 6.07 8.05
CA ASP A 215 20.51 6.20 9.21
C ASP A 215 21.88 5.51 8.95
N VAL A 216 22.57 5.90 7.86
CA VAL A 216 23.88 5.33 7.41
C VAL A 216 25.00 6.34 7.65
#